data_59f5c724b43f85b68839c14c77938fef
#
_entry.id   59f5c724b43f85b68839c14c77938fef
#
_cell.length_a   1.000
_cell.length_b   1.000
_cell.length_c   1.000
_cell.angle_alpha   90.00
_cell.angle_beta   90.00
_cell.angle_gamma   90.00
#
_symmetry.space_group_name_H-M   'P 1'
#
loop_
_entity.id
_entity.type
_entity.pdbx_description
1 polymer ?
#
loop_
_entity_poly.entity_id
_entity_poly.type
_entity_poly.pdbx_seq_one_letter_code
_entity_poly.pdbx_strand_id
1 'polypeptide(L)'
;YMQLWDTNYLNFLKTHCNSITATNEMKAYSLLDQSKSRASSDGMPRMNFSAADKMVAWAQENGLGVRGHVLVWDAYMTPWFFHEQYDAGKPLVSREVMLQRLESYITQVITHFEEKFPGVVYCWDVVNEAVGEGSEFDPTDPRHIRTTRSGVSNVFYDTIGSDYVEYAFLYARNTVDALGADIRLFYNDYNTFYAEKRDAIVALTRSINSFAVDAD
;
A
#
# COMPACT_ATOMS: atom_id res chain seq x y z
N TYR A 1 2.07 -16.94 -3.88
CA TYR A 1 1.43 -17.60 -5.04
C TYR A 1 0.14 -18.22 -4.57
N MET A 2 -0.97 -17.68 -5.01
CA MET A 2 -2.23 -18.38 -4.86
C MET A 2 -2.14 -19.71 -5.62
N GLN A 3 -2.34 -20.83 -4.90
CA GLN A 3 -2.24 -22.17 -5.49
C GLN A 3 -3.51 -22.50 -6.30
N LEU A 4 -3.76 -21.70 -7.35
CA LEU A 4 -4.96 -21.86 -8.20
C LEU A 4 -5.07 -23.22 -8.92
N TRP A 5 -4.00 -24.01 -8.88
CA TRP A 5 -3.96 -25.39 -9.44
C TRP A 5 -4.29 -26.47 -8.39
N ASP A 6 -4.29 -26.15 -7.09
CA ASP A 6 -4.59 -27.11 -6.03
C ASP A 6 -6.09 -27.11 -5.71
N THR A 7 -6.79 -28.07 -6.30
CA THR A 7 -8.24 -28.22 -6.13
C THR A 7 -8.63 -28.44 -4.65
N ASN A 8 -7.82 -29.14 -3.87
CA ASN A 8 -8.13 -29.37 -2.45
C ASN A 8 -8.01 -28.08 -1.65
N TYR A 9 -6.97 -27.29 -1.89
CA TYR A 9 -6.79 -25.99 -1.28
C TYR A 9 -7.93 -25.03 -1.65
N LEU A 10 -8.32 -24.97 -2.92
CA LEU A 10 -9.42 -24.12 -3.38
C LEU A 10 -10.77 -24.54 -2.80
N ASN A 11 -11.03 -25.84 -2.69
CA ASN A 11 -12.24 -26.36 -2.04
C ASN A 11 -12.26 -26.05 -0.54
N PHE A 12 -11.11 -26.13 0.13
CA PHE A 12 -10.99 -25.71 1.53
C PHE A 12 -11.35 -24.22 1.69
N LEU A 13 -10.78 -23.35 0.87
CA LEU A 13 -11.09 -21.90 0.91
C LEU A 13 -12.57 -21.64 0.71
N LYS A 14 -13.20 -22.24 -0.30
CA LYS A 14 -14.63 -22.06 -0.59
C LYS A 14 -15.53 -22.57 0.55
N THR A 15 -15.11 -23.59 1.27
CA THR A 15 -15.92 -24.20 2.33
C THR A 15 -15.80 -23.47 3.66
N HIS A 16 -14.60 -22.91 3.96
CA HIS A 16 -14.28 -22.45 5.30
C HIS A 16 -13.99 -20.94 5.40
N CYS A 17 -13.84 -20.25 4.26
CA CYS A 17 -13.51 -18.83 4.22
C CYS A 17 -14.59 -18.03 3.49
N ASN A 18 -14.81 -16.80 3.92
CA ASN A 18 -15.61 -15.79 3.22
C ASN A 18 -14.77 -14.63 2.68
N SER A 19 -13.49 -14.64 2.98
CA SER A 19 -12.53 -13.63 2.52
C SER A 19 -11.14 -14.24 2.36
N ILE A 20 -10.37 -13.68 1.43
CA ILE A 20 -8.96 -14.04 1.19
C ILE A 20 -8.08 -12.80 1.11
N THR A 21 -6.79 -13.01 1.35
CA THR A 21 -5.75 -11.98 1.20
C THR A 21 -4.61 -12.55 0.35
N ALA A 22 -4.17 -11.79 -0.65
CA ALA A 22 -3.02 -12.19 -1.47
C ALA A 22 -1.73 -12.22 -0.64
N THR A 23 -0.89 -13.23 -0.85
CA THR A 23 0.42 -13.25 -0.21
C THR A 23 1.35 -12.18 -0.77
N ASN A 24 1.37 -12.00 -2.10
CA ASN A 24 2.30 -11.09 -2.77
C ASN A 24 1.69 -10.33 -3.95
N GLU A 25 0.68 -10.87 -4.60
CA GLU A 25 0.19 -10.42 -5.92
C GLU A 25 -0.38 -8.99 -5.89
N MET A 26 -0.81 -8.50 -4.72
CA MET A 26 -1.33 -7.15 -4.52
C MET A 26 -0.34 -6.19 -3.87
N LYS A 27 0.90 -6.62 -3.62
CA LYS A 27 1.96 -5.73 -3.11
C LYS A 27 2.57 -4.89 -4.23
N ALA A 28 3.07 -3.73 -3.89
CA ALA A 28 3.61 -2.76 -4.84
C ALA A 28 4.67 -3.35 -5.79
N TYR A 29 5.61 -4.17 -5.26
CA TYR A 29 6.65 -4.77 -6.09
C TYR A 29 6.11 -5.75 -7.16
N SER A 30 4.93 -6.33 -6.93
CA SER A 30 4.27 -7.22 -7.89
C SER A 30 3.39 -6.47 -8.88
N LEU A 31 2.85 -5.31 -8.47
CA LEU A 31 1.97 -4.50 -9.31
C LEU A 31 2.72 -3.52 -10.21
N LEU A 32 3.79 -2.89 -9.71
CA LEU A 32 4.52 -1.86 -10.44
C LEU A 32 5.27 -2.44 -11.65
N ASP A 33 5.11 -1.81 -12.82
CA ASP A 33 5.76 -2.18 -14.09
C ASP A 33 6.78 -1.10 -14.49
N GLN A 34 8.07 -1.40 -14.30
CA GLN A 34 9.16 -0.46 -14.57
C GLN A 34 9.19 -0.03 -16.03
N SER A 35 9.05 -0.99 -16.96
CA SER A 35 9.14 -0.72 -18.40
C SER A 35 8.05 0.23 -18.86
N LYS A 36 6.81 -0.02 -18.43
CA LYS A 36 5.68 0.85 -18.74
C LYS A 36 5.80 2.20 -18.05
N SER A 37 6.30 2.26 -16.81
CA SER A 37 6.52 3.52 -16.09
C SER A 37 7.57 4.39 -16.78
N ARG A 38 8.68 3.82 -17.25
CA ARG A 38 9.69 4.52 -18.05
C ARG A 38 9.15 5.06 -19.38
N ALA A 39 8.22 4.35 -19.98
CA ALA A 39 7.61 4.73 -21.26
C ALA A 39 6.42 5.67 -21.12
N SER A 40 5.98 5.98 -19.89
CA SER A 40 4.82 6.85 -19.69
C SER A 40 5.11 8.29 -20.07
N SER A 41 4.21 8.91 -20.83
CA SER A 41 4.38 10.29 -21.34
C SER A 41 4.15 11.35 -20.25
N ASP A 42 3.44 11.02 -19.18
CA ASP A 42 3.14 11.88 -18.04
C ASP A 42 4.11 11.73 -16.87
N GLY A 43 5.08 10.79 -16.99
CA GLY A 43 6.04 10.50 -15.92
C GLY A 43 5.46 9.76 -14.72
N MET A 44 4.19 9.35 -14.78
CA MET A 44 3.53 8.63 -13.68
C MET A 44 3.74 7.12 -13.77
N PRO A 45 3.69 6.41 -12.62
CA PRO A 45 3.89 4.96 -12.60
C PRO A 45 2.78 4.23 -13.37
N ARG A 46 3.12 3.04 -13.86
CA ARG A 46 2.20 2.10 -14.51
C ARG A 46 2.28 0.75 -13.83
N MET A 47 1.16 0.04 -13.86
CA MET A 47 1.03 -1.26 -13.21
C MET A 47 0.80 -2.40 -14.21
N ASN A 48 1.03 -3.62 -13.71
CA ASN A 48 0.63 -4.87 -14.31
C ASN A 48 -0.23 -5.64 -13.31
N PHE A 49 -1.52 -5.67 -13.53
CA PHE A 49 -2.48 -6.31 -12.63
C PHE A 49 -2.71 -7.80 -12.92
N SER A 50 -2.06 -8.37 -13.95
CA SER A 50 -2.41 -9.70 -14.48
C SER A 50 -2.42 -10.82 -13.44
N ALA A 51 -1.52 -10.81 -12.46
CA ALA A 51 -1.46 -11.83 -11.42
C ALA A 51 -2.55 -11.63 -10.36
N ALA A 52 -2.74 -10.40 -9.91
CA ALA A 52 -3.75 -10.03 -8.92
C ALA A 52 -5.17 -10.21 -9.48
N ASP A 53 -5.40 -9.83 -10.73
CA ASP A 53 -6.69 -10.00 -11.42
C ASP A 53 -7.18 -11.44 -11.42
N LYS A 54 -6.29 -12.40 -11.65
CA LYS A 54 -6.65 -13.83 -11.63
C LYS A 54 -7.17 -14.27 -10.26
N MET A 55 -6.55 -13.76 -9.20
CA MET A 55 -6.97 -14.08 -7.83
C MET A 55 -8.30 -13.42 -7.49
N VAL A 56 -8.45 -12.14 -7.82
CA VAL A 56 -9.68 -11.38 -7.51
C VAL A 56 -10.85 -11.91 -8.33
N ALA A 57 -10.65 -12.25 -9.61
CA ALA A 57 -11.66 -12.89 -10.45
C ALA A 57 -12.11 -14.23 -9.85
N TRP A 58 -11.16 -15.07 -9.41
CA TRP A 58 -11.49 -16.33 -8.76
C TRP A 58 -12.29 -16.12 -7.45
N ALA A 59 -11.92 -15.12 -6.65
CA ALA A 59 -12.65 -14.76 -5.44
C ALA A 59 -14.09 -14.35 -5.77
N GLN A 60 -14.27 -13.47 -6.77
CA GLN A 60 -15.60 -13.02 -7.25
C GLN A 60 -16.45 -14.19 -7.71
N GLU A 61 -15.92 -15.08 -8.55
CA GLU A 61 -16.61 -16.27 -9.07
C GLU A 61 -17.07 -17.23 -7.96
N ASN A 62 -16.40 -17.22 -6.80
CA ASN A 62 -16.70 -18.10 -5.67
C ASN A 62 -17.35 -17.38 -4.48
N GLY A 63 -17.78 -16.12 -4.64
CA GLY A 63 -18.49 -15.36 -3.63
C GLY A 63 -17.64 -14.98 -2.41
N LEU A 64 -16.32 -14.86 -2.57
CA LEU A 64 -15.39 -14.48 -1.53
C LEU A 64 -15.01 -13.00 -1.67
N GLY A 65 -14.93 -12.29 -0.54
CA GLY A 65 -14.33 -10.96 -0.49
C GLY A 65 -12.82 -11.03 -0.56
N VAL A 66 -12.18 -9.92 -0.93
CA VAL A 66 -10.72 -9.77 -0.94
C VAL A 66 -10.32 -8.62 -0.01
N ARG A 67 -9.38 -8.88 0.90
CA ARG A 67 -8.64 -7.85 1.61
C ARG A 67 -7.42 -7.47 0.77
N GLY A 68 -7.38 -6.24 0.28
CA GLY A 68 -6.23 -5.71 -0.46
C GLY A 68 -5.04 -5.52 0.47
N HIS A 69 -3.94 -6.22 0.23
CA HIS A 69 -2.72 -6.14 1.03
C HIS A 69 -1.51 -6.08 0.11
N VAL A 70 -0.81 -5.01 0.06
CA VAL A 70 -0.84 -3.73 0.75
C VAL A 70 -0.43 -2.62 -0.23
N LEU A 71 -0.96 -1.40 -0.09
CA LEU A 71 -0.59 -0.30 -0.98
C LEU A 71 0.84 0.19 -0.68
N VAL A 72 1.15 0.48 0.58
CA VAL A 72 2.44 1.05 1.01
C VAL A 72 3.09 0.20 2.09
N TRP A 73 4.27 -0.34 1.79
CA TRP A 73 5.11 -1.05 2.76
C TRP A 73 6.58 -0.93 2.35
N ASP A 74 7.40 -0.29 3.18
CA ASP A 74 8.82 -0.04 2.91
C ASP A 74 9.62 -1.31 2.57
N ALA A 75 9.31 -2.44 3.22
CA ALA A 75 9.97 -3.72 2.99
C ALA A 75 9.65 -4.39 1.63
N TYR A 76 8.56 -3.99 0.97
CA TYR A 76 8.06 -4.61 -0.26
C TYR A 76 7.76 -3.60 -1.38
N MET A 77 8.63 -2.58 -1.47
CA MET A 77 8.66 -1.67 -2.61
C MET A 77 9.80 -2.01 -3.57
N THR A 78 9.71 -1.48 -4.78
CA THR A 78 10.79 -1.57 -5.77
C THR A 78 11.69 -0.34 -5.67
N PRO A 79 13.04 -0.47 -5.52
CA PRO A 79 13.92 0.70 -5.37
C PRO A 79 13.77 1.71 -6.49
N TRP A 80 13.67 1.27 -7.75
CA TRP A 80 13.58 2.14 -8.92
C TRP A 80 12.38 3.12 -8.89
N PHE A 81 11.31 2.82 -8.13
CA PHE A 81 10.12 3.67 -8.02
C PHE A 81 10.43 5.07 -7.45
N PHE A 82 11.44 5.16 -6.59
CA PHE A 82 11.86 6.38 -5.89
C PHE A 82 12.89 7.21 -6.66
N HIS A 83 13.40 6.71 -7.76
CA HIS A 83 14.49 7.31 -8.49
C HIS A 83 14.05 7.99 -9.78
N GLU A 84 14.84 8.97 -10.24
CA GLU A 84 14.61 9.64 -11.51
C GLU A 84 14.55 8.62 -12.65
N GLN A 85 13.66 8.89 -13.62
CA GLN A 85 13.46 8.03 -14.79
C GLN A 85 13.14 6.56 -14.42
N TYR A 86 12.68 6.29 -13.20
CA TYR A 86 12.45 4.94 -12.68
C TYR A 86 13.69 4.04 -12.76
N ASP A 87 14.87 4.58 -12.49
CA ASP A 87 16.15 3.90 -12.56
C ASP A 87 16.89 3.99 -11.22
N ALA A 88 17.05 2.85 -10.53
CA ALA A 88 17.73 2.79 -9.23
C ALA A 88 19.19 3.26 -9.24
N GLY A 89 19.79 3.42 -10.42
CA GLY A 89 21.12 4.01 -10.60
C GLY A 89 21.12 5.55 -10.69
N LYS A 90 19.95 6.18 -10.64
CA LYS A 90 19.81 7.64 -10.68
C LYS A 90 19.54 8.20 -9.29
N PRO A 91 19.64 9.55 -9.09
CA PRO A 91 19.24 10.20 -7.84
C PRO A 91 17.78 9.89 -7.45
N LEU A 92 17.47 10.07 -6.16
CA LEU A 92 16.09 10.08 -5.69
C LEU A 92 15.35 11.28 -6.31
N VAL A 93 14.06 11.11 -6.57
CA VAL A 93 13.21 12.23 -7.02
C VAL A 93 12.92 13.20 -5.88
N SER A 94 12.45 14.42 -6.22
CA SER A 94 12.02 15.39 -5.21
C SER A 94 10.75 14.88 -4.48
N ARG A 95 10.51 15.46 -3.31
CA ARG A 95 9.30 15.19 -2.51
C ARG A 95 8.02 15.36 -3.34
N GLU A 96 7.91 16.46 -4.10
CA GLU A 96 6.73 16.77 -4.92
C GLU A 96 6.49 15.69 -5.97
N VAL A 97 7.54 15.26 -6.67
CA VAL A 97 7.45 14.18 -7.65
C VAL A 97 7.09 12.86 -6.98
N MET A 98 7.63 12.59 -5.78
CA MET A 98 7.32 11.35 -5.06
C MET A 98 5.87 11.33 -4.56
N LEU A 99 5.35 12.45 -4.08
CA LEU A 99 3.93 12.58 -3.71
C LEU A 99 3.01 12.36 -4.91
N GLN A 100 3.31 12.95 -6.07
CA GLN A 100 2.55 12.71 -7.30
C GLN A 100 2.57 11.23 -7.74
N ARG A 101 3.73 10.58 -7.64
CA ARG A 101 3.85 9.14 -7.95
C ARG A 101 3.06 8.28 -6.97
N LEU A 102 3.10 8.60 -5.68
CA LEU A 102 2.38 7.88 -4.64
C LEU A 102 0.87 8.02 -4.83
N GLU A 103 0.38 9.22 -5.09
CA GLU A 103 -1.02 9.49 -5.38
C GLU A 103 -1.48 8.71 -6.62
N SER A 104 -0.76 8.87 -7.72
CA SER A 104 -1.07 8.18 -8.97
C SER A 104 -1.08 6.66 -8.81
N TYR A 105 -0.12 6.09 -8.07
CA TYR A 105 -0.06 4.66 -7.78
C TYR A 105 -1.29 4.19 -6.99
N ILE A 106 -1.59 4.83 -5.87
CA ILE A 106 -2.72 4.47 -5.00
C ILE A 106 -4.04 4.59 -5.76
N THR A 107 -4.25 5.70 -6.46
CA THR A 107 -5.45 5.94 -7.25
C THR A 107 -5.64 4.88 -8.32
N GLN A 108 -4.62 4.58 -9.12
CA GLN A 108 -4.71 3.58 -10.17
C GLN A 108 -5.01 2.17 -9.61
N VAL A 109 -4.40 1.80 -8.47
CA VAL A 109 -4.63 0.47 -7.87
C VAL A 109 -6.04 0.33 -7.36
N ILE A 110 -6.53 1.27 -6.55
CA ILE A 110 -7.89 1.21 -5.99
C ILE A 110 -8.94 1.27 -7.12
N THR A 111 -8.78 2.20 -8.06
CA THR A 111 -9.70 2.38 -9.20
C THR A 111 -9.78 1.10 -10.03
N HIS A 112 -8.63 0.49 -10.35
CA HIS A 112 -8.59 -0.73 -11.18
C HIS A 112 -9.44 -1.86 -10.58
N PHE A 113 -9.27 -2.12 -9.28
CA PHE A 113 -9.99 -3.23 -8.65
C PHE A 113 -11.46 -2.92 -8.44
N GLU A 114 -11.83 -1.69 -8.12
CA GLU A 114 -13.23 -1.31 -7.95
C GLU A 114 -13.97 -1.29 -9.28
N GLU A 115 -13.39 -0.74 -10.35
CA GLU A 115 -14.03 -0.72 -11.68
C GLU A 115 -14.15 -2.11 -12.30
N LYS A 116 -13.12 -2.96 -12.12
CA LYS A 116 -13.10 -4.29 -12.74
C LYS A 116 -13.85 -5.35 -11.96
N PHE A 117 -13.83 -5.26 -10.63
CA PHE A 117 -14.41 -6.22 -9.70
C PHE A 117 -15.18 -5.49 -8.60
N PRO A 118 -16.29 -4.78 -8.93
CA PRO A 118 -17.01 -3.92 -8.00
C PRO A 118 -17.36 -4.63 -6.69
N GLY A 119 -16.97 -4.03 -5.55
CA GLY A 119 -17.28 -4.52 -4.21
C GLY A 119 -16.57 -5.81 -3.78
N VAL A 120 -15.71 -6.41 -4.61
CA VAL A 120 -14.96 -7.63 -4.24
C VAL A 120 -13.83 -7.30 -3.29
N VAL A 121 -13.08 -6.23 -3.56
CA VAL A 121 -12.05 -5.72 -2.64
C VAL A 121 -12.71 -4.78 -1.63
N TYR A 122 -13.15 -5.34 -0.51
CA TYR A 122 -13.96 -4.62 0.49
C TYR A 122 -13.14 -3.77 1.47
N CYS A 123 -11.83 -3.90 1.47
CA CYS A 123 -10.93 -3.09 2.27
C CYS A 123 -9.51 -3.08 1.72
N TRP A 124 -8.74 -2.06 2.06
CA TRP A 124 -7.31 -1.97 1.80
C TRP A 124 -6.52 -1.77 3.08
N ASP A 125 -5.43 -2.53 3.23
CA ASP A 125 -4.32 -2.17 4.09
C ASP A 125 -3.53 -1.08 3.37
N VAL A 126 -3.73 0.18 3.79
CA VAL A 126 -3.12 1.33 3.10
C VAL A 126 -1.63 1.37 3.38
N VAL A 127 -1.25 1.29 4.65
CA VAL A 127 0.15 1.25 5.08
C VAL A 127 0.37 0.11 6.07
N ASN A 128 1.48 -0.61 5.89
CA ASN A 128 1.89 -1.71 6.76
C ASN A 128 3.20 -1.41 7.46
N GLU A 129 3.24 -1.64 8.80
CA GLU A 129 4.44 -1.64 9.62
C GLU A 129 5.27 -0.33 9.60
N ALA A 130 4.60 0.82 9.54
CA ALA A 130 5.28 2.12 9.50
C ALA A 130 5.82 2.58 10.87
N VAL A 131 5.36 1.97 11.98
CA VAL A 131 5.86 2.30 13.31
C VAL A 131 7.12 1.50 13.63
N GLY A 132 8.24 2.20 13.85
CA GLY A 132 9.54 1.62 14.19
C GLY A 132 9.61 1.07 15.62
N GLU A 133 10.65 0.28 15.89
CA GLU A 133 10.98 -0.27 17.20
C GLU A 133 12.45 0.00 17.53
N GLY A 134 12.76 0.09 18.82
CA GLY A 134 14.14 0.32 19.26
C GLY A 134 14.74 1.64 18.74
N SER A 135 15.70 1.56 17.84
CA SER A 135 16.39 2.72 17.25
C SER A 135 15.94 3.00 15.79
N GLU A 136 14.84 2.41 15.34
CA GLU A 136 14.40 2.50 13.94
C GLU A 136 13.50 3.70 13.65
N PHE A 137 13.39 4.67 14.57
CA PHE A 137 12.57 5.87 14.44
C PHE A 137 13.22 7.08 15.12
N ASP A 138 12.73 8.29 14.85
CA ASP A 138 13.10 9.50 15.56
C ASP A 138 12.37 9.53 16.93
N PRO A 139 13.10 9.48 18.08
CA PRO A 139 12.48 9.44 19.40
C PRO A 139 11.71 10.72 19.76
N THR A 140 11.85 11.79 19.00
CA THR A 140 11.07 13.03 19.17
C THR A 140 9.71 12.97 18.46
N ASP A 141 9.48 12.02 17.57
CA ASP A 141 8.19 11.80 16.90
C ASP A 141 7.33 10.82 17.70
N PRO A 142 6.21 11.28 18.32
CA PRO A 142 5.35 10.40 19.11
C PRO A 142 4.68 9.29 18.30
N ARG A 143 4.69 9.38 16.96
CA ARG A 143 4.17 8.36 16.06
C ARG A 143 5.19 7.25 15.80
N HIS A 144 6.46 7.45 16.19
CA HIS A 144 7.58 6.54 15.95
C HIS A 144 7.69 6.11 14.48
N ILE A 145 7.48 7.05 13.55
CA ILE A 145 7.56 6.73 12.11
C ILE A 145 8.93 6.14 11.79
N ARG A 146 8.92 4.97 11.18
CA ARG A 146 10.11 4.18 10.87
C ARG A 146 11.03 4.92 9.91
N THR A 147 12.25 5.19 10.36
CA THR A 147 13.34 5.78 9.54
C THR A 147 14.21 4.73 8.88
N THR A 148 14.35 3.57 9.56
CA THR A 148 15.15 2.43 9.07
C THR A 148 14.45 1.11 9.40
N ARG A 149 14.77 0.07 8.65
CA ARG A 149 14.39 -1.32 8.93
C ARG A 149 15.63 -2.20 8.85
N SER A 150 16.04 -2.79 9.98
CA SER A 150 17.24 -3.64 10.04
C SER A 150 18.49 -2.96 9.44
N GLY A 151 18.67 -1.67 9.70
CA GLY A 151 19.79 -0.87 9.21
C GLY A 151 19.64 -0.37 7.76
N VAL A 152 18.55 -0.70 7.07
CA VAL A 152 18.25 -0.18 5.73
C VAL A 152 17.30 1.02 5.86
N SER A 153 17.60 2.11 5.16
CA SER A 153 16.78 3.33 5.19
C SER A 153 15.38 3.08 4.61
N ASN A 154 14.37 3.72 5.24
CA ASN A 154 13.02 3.76 4.70
C ASN A 154 12.93 4.83 3.60
N VAL A 155 12.89 4.40 2.35
CA VAL A 155 12.94 5.30 1.20
C VAL A 155 11.71 6.21 1.09
N PHE A 156 10.56 5.83 1.63
CA PHE A 156 9.42 6.75 1.75
C PHE A 156 9.73 7.90 2.71
N TYR A 157 10.37 7.59 3.85
CA TYR A 157 10.79 8.60 4.80
C TYR A 157 11.85 9.52 4.19
N ASP A 158 12.82 8.97 3.46
CA ASP A 158 13.91 9.74 2.84
C ASP A 158 13.41 10.67 1.72
N THR A 159 12.38 10.27 0.98
CA THR A 159 11.88 11.02 -0.18
C THR A 159 10.71 11.93 0.15
N ILE A 160 9.82 11.52 1.05
CA ILE A 160 8.64 12.30 1.43
C ILE A 160 8.80 12.94 2.80
N GLY A 161 9.30 12.19 3.78
CA GLY A 161 9.35 12.61 5.18
C GLY A 161 8.42 11.76 6.06
N SER A 162 8.30 12.16 7.34
CA SER A 162 7.54 11.43 8.35
C SER A 162 6.01 11.41 8.12
N ASP A 163 5.51 12.21 7.19
CA ASP A 163 4.10 12.35 6.87
C ASP A 163 3.64 11.53 5.65
N TYR A 164 4.51 10.64 5.13
CA TYR A 164 4.16 9.79 4.00
C TYR A 164 2.96 8.87 4.27
N VAL A 165 2.76 8.50 5.53
CA VAL A 165 1.64 7.64 5.95
C VAL A 165 0.33 8.38 5.83
N GLU A 166 0.29 9.61 6.31
CA GLU A 166 -0.87 10.49 6.25
C GLU A 166 -1.26 10.78 4.79
N TYR A 167 -0.28 11.09 3.93
CA TYR A 167 -0.51 11.28 2.49
C TYR A 167 -1.06 10.01 1.83
N ALA A 168 -0.54 8.83 2.16
CA ALA A 168 -1.05 7.59 1.61
C ALA A 168 -2.52 7.36 1.97
N PHE A 169 -2.92 7.65 3.21
CA PHE A 169 -4.32 7.56 3.65
C PHE A 169 -5.20 8.63 3.00
N LEU A 170 -4.71 9.86 2.86
CA LEU A 170 -5.42 10.94 2.17
C LEU A 170 -5.73 10.54 0.72
N TYR A 171 -4.74 10.07 -0.04
CA TYR A 171 -4.91 9.66 -1.43
C TYR A 171 -5.85 8.46 -1.57
N ALA A 172 -5.74 7.48 -0.67
CA ALA A 172 -6.65 6.35 -0.65
C ALA A 172 -8.10 6.79 -0.33
N ARG A 173 -8.30 7.68 0.65
CA ARG A 173 -9.62 8.22 1.00
C ARG A 173 -10.23 9.00 -0.15
N ASN A 174 -9.47 9.95 -0.73
CA ASN A 174 -9.94 10.74 -1.86
C ASN A 174 -10.35 9.85 -3.04
N THR A 175 -9.61 8.79 -3.30
CA THR A 175 -9.94 7.84 -4.38
C THR A 175 -11.21 7.07 -4.09
N VAL A 176 -11.36 6.52 -2.88
CA VAL A 176 -12.55 5.76 -2.46
C VAL A 176 -13.80 6.65 -2.51
N ASP A 177 -13.70 7.88 -2.02
CA ASP A 177 -14.80 8.86 -2.01
C ASP A 177 -15.18 9.28 -3.44
N ALA A 178 -14.20 9.51 -4.32
CA ALA A 178 -14.43 9.85 -5.73
C ALA A 178 -15.13 8.71 -6.50
N LEU A 179 -14.84 7.45 -6.15
CA LEU A 179 -15.49 6.27 -6.73
C LEU A 179 -16.89 5.99 -6.12
N GLY A 180 -17.22 6.63 -4.99
CA GLY A 180 -18.42 6.30 -4.22
C GLY A 180 -18.42 4.87 -3.69
N ALA A 181 -17.24 4.29 -3.46
CA ALA A 181 -17.05 2.89 -3.09
C ALA A 181 -17.15 2.67 -1.56
N ASP A 182 -17.70 1.53 -1.14
CA ASP A 182 -17.72 1.12 0.29
C ASP A 182 -16.46 0.29 0.61
N ILE A 183 -15.30 0.94 0.58
CA ILE A 183 -14.00 0.34 0.87
C ILE A 183 -13.46 0.87 2.19
N ARG A 184 -13.15 -0.03 3.12
CA ARG A 184 -12.55 0.33 4.40
C ARG A 184 -11.03 0.45 4.27
N LEU A 185 -10.44 1.43 4.96
CA LEU A 185 -9.01 1.70 4.94
C LEU A 185 -8.39 1.35 6.31
N PHE A 186 -7.33 0.54 6.29
CA PHE A 186 -6.67 0.04 7.49
C PHE A 186 -5.18 0.38 7.52
N TYR A 187 -4.69 0.62 8.72
CA TYR A 187 -3.28 0.54 9.09
C TYR A 187 -3.01 -0.80 9.76
N ASN A 188 -1.93 -1.49 9.37
CA ASN A 188 -1.51 -2.75 9.96
C ASN A 188 -0.14 -2.64 10.61
N ASP A 189 0.04 -3.34 11.72
CA ASP A 189 1.35 -3.50 12.34
C ASP A 189 1.42 -4.79 13.18
N TYR A 190 2.63 -5.15 13.58
CA TYR A 190 2.92 -6.29 14.44
C TYR A 190 3.36 -5.82 15.84
N ASN A 191 3.57 -6.74 16.78
CA ASN A 191 4.01 -6.46 18.15
C ASN A 191 3.11 -5.46 18.94
N THR A 192 1.84 -5.37 18.57
CA THR A 192 0.88 -4.43 19.15
C THR A 192 0.58 -4.69 20.65
N PHE A 193 1.08 -5.77 21.21
CA PHE A 193 1.01 -6.07 22.64
C PHE A 193 2.01 -5.26 23.46
N TYR A 194 3.07 -4.70 22.88
CA TYR A 194 3.95 -3.75 23.58
C TYR A 194 3.26 -2.39 23.72
N ALA A 195 3.30 -1.85 24.97
CA ALA A 195 2.62 -0.59 25.27
C ALA A 195 3.13 0.58 24.43
N GLU A 196 4.45 0.73 24.32
CA GLU A 196 5.10 1.79 23.53
C GLU A 196 4.68 1.74 22.06
N LYS A 197 4.70 0.56 21.44
CA LYS A 197 4.26 0.37 20.06
C LYS A 197 2.79 0.74 19.87
N ARG A 198 1.93 0.28 20.78
CA ARG A 198 0.51 0.57 20.74
C ARG A 198 0.22 2.06 20.89
N ASP A 199 0.94 2.75 21.80
CA ASP A 199 0.76 4.18 22.03
C ASP A 199 1.19 5.00 20.81
N ALA A 200 2.28 4.60 20.14
CA ALA A 200 2.73 5.18 18.87
C ALA A 200 1.71 4.95 17.74
N ILE A 201 1.13 3.74 17.62
CA ILE A 201 0.06 3.45 16.65
C ILE A 201 -1.18 4.32 16.92
N VAL A 202 -1.54 4.54 18.19
CA VAL A 202 -2.64 5.45 18.53
C VAL A 202 -2.32 6.89 18.14
N ALA A 203 -1.10 7.36 18.36
CA ALA A 203 -0.65 8.68 17.94
C ALA A 203 -0.72 8.83 16.40
N LEU A 204 -0.21 7.82 15.67
CA LEU A 204 -0.28 7.78 14.21
C LEU A 204 -1.72 7.80 13.70
N THR A 205 -2.60 6.99 14.28
CA THR A 205 -4.01 6.94 13.86
C THR A 205 -4.72 8.27 14.08
N ARG A 206 -4.40 8.98 15.17
CA ARG A 206 -4.92 10.34 15.42
C ARG A 206 -4.40 11.33 14.39
N SER A 207 -3.11 11.25 14.04
CA SER A 207 -2.50 12.08 13.00
C SER A 207 -3.18 11.87 11.65
N ILE A 208 -3.37 10.63 11.22
CA ILE A 208 -4.08 10.27 9.97
C ILE A 208 -5.49 10.89 9.94
N ASN A 209 -6.24 10.77 11.04
CA ASN A 209 -7.63 11.25 11.09
C ASN A 209 -7.75 12.78 11.14
N SER A 210 -6.70 13.49 11.55
CA SER A 210 -6.67 14.95 11.62
C SER A 210 -5.91 15.60 10.45
N PHE A 211 -5.30 14.78 9.59
CA PHE A 211 -4.47 15.28 8.50
C PHE A 211 -5.34 15.93 7.42
N ALA A 212 -5.07 17.19 7.18
CA ALA A 212 -5.61 17.95 6.06
C ALA A 212 -4.45 18.62 5.35
N VAL A 213 -4.46 18.63 4.04
CA VAL A 213 -3.56 19.48 3.24
C VAL A 213 -4.25 20.82 3.11
N ASP A 214 -3.59 21.90 3.55
CA ASP A 214 -4.09 23.25 3.30
C ASP A 214 -4.19 23.41 1.78
N ALA A 215 -5.39 23.74 1.33
CA ALA A 215 -5.62 24.07 -0.07
C ALA A 215 -5.07 25.51 -0.28
N ASP A 216 -3.85 25.59 -0.81
CA ASP A 216 -3.29 26.84 -1.34
C ASP A 216 -3.91 27.20 -2.69
#